data_93ae18ee5a895210afc49ace008d122a
#
_entry.id   93ae18ee5a895210afc49ace008d122a
#
_cell.length_a   1.000
_cell.length_b   1.000
_cell.length_c   1.000
_cell.angle_alpha   90.00
_cell.angle_beta   90.00
_cell.angle_gamma   90.00
#
_symmetry.space_group_name_H-M   'P 1'
#
loop_
_entity.id
_entity.type
_entity.pdbx_description
1 polymer ?
#
loop_
_entity_poly.entity_id
_entity_poly.type
_entity_poly.pdbx_seq_one_letter_code
_entity_poly.pdbx_strand_id
1 'polypeptide(L)'
;MTKNTIILTMGDPAGVGPEVLIKSFKKAREAQNLVAISDFSKIKHIADRYNVPVQRIKYIDEVENFKDHLNILHLEYGADFSAGQFDQKNSFSVIESIRIATELCLKKEVGAMVTGPINKSVLKNDEAFKFSGHTDYLEHLCECEKDTAIMMMLNNILKIIPLTIHEPLEKVSM
;
A
#
# COMPACT_ATOMS: atom_id res chain seq x y z
N MET A 1 -17.75 2.60 13.08
CA MET A 1 -17.88 3.60 11.98
C MET A 1 -16.52 3.79 11.31
N THR A 2 -16.07 2.81 10.56
CA THR A 2 -14.70 2.71 9.99
C THR A 2 -14.54 3.35 8.61
N LYS A 3 -15.62 3.99 8.08
CA LYS A 3 -15.60 4.62 6.73
C LYS A 3 -14.58 5.74 6.55
N ASN A 4 -14.04 6.29 7.64
CA ASN A 4 -12.99 7.33 7.61
C ASN A 4 -11.60 6.76 7.82
N THR A 5 -11.44 5.44 7.91
CA THR A 5 -10.14 4.81 8.03
C THR A 5 -9.57 4.54 6.65
N ILE A 6 -8.33 4.97 6.43
CA ILE A 6 -7.55 4.68 5.23
C ILE A 6 -6.50 3.63 5.58
N ILE A 7 -6.48 2.54 4.81
CA ILE A 7 -5.45 1.51 4.95
C ILE A 7 -4.28 1.79 4.02
N LEU A 8 -3.07 1.66 4.55
CA LEU A 8 -1.83 1.96 3.83
C LEU A 8 -1.04 0.67 3.64
N THR A 9 -0.65 0.34 2.42
CA THR A 9 0.38 -0.67 2.18
C THR A 9 1.72 0.03 2.08
N MET A 10 2.74 -0.53 2.72
CA MET A 10 4.06 0.09 2.77
C MET A 10 4.80 0.03 1.42
N GLY A 11 4.51 -0.97 0.58
CA GLY A 11 5.30 -1.29 -0.60
C GLY A 11 6.57 -2.04 -0.24
N ASP A 12 7.62 -1.86 -1.05
CA ASP A 12 8.89 -2.54 -0.82
C ASP A 12 9.61 -1.96 0.41
N PRO A 13 9.96 -2.79 1.41
CA PRO A 13 10.60 -2.33 2.64
C PRO A 13 12.03 -1.82 2.45
N ALA A 14 12.71 -2.20 1.38
CA ALA A 14 14.05 -1.71 1.04
C ALA A 14 14.03 -0.41 0.20
N GLY A 15 12.84 0.00 -0.26
CA GLY A 15 12.60 1.26 -0.95
C GLY A 15 12.30 2.42 0.00
N VAL A 16 11.71 3.48 -0.55
CA VAL A 16 11.30 4.67 0.20
C VAL A 16 9.97 4.49 0.94
N GLY A 17 9.29 3.34 0.76
CA GLY A 17 7.96 3.05 1.30
C GLY A 17 7.84 3.29 2.81
N PRO A 18 8.73 2.73 3.65
CA PRO A 18 8.66 2.91 5.10
C PRO A 18 8.71 4.38 5.54
N GLU A 19 9.64 5.16 4.96
CA GLU A 19 9.79 6.58 5.33
C GLU A 19 8.63 7.43 4.82
N VAL A 20 8.15 7.17 3.61
CA VAL A 20 6.98 7.86 3.06
C VAL A 20 5.75 7.61 3.92
N LEU A 21 5.52 6.37 4.32
CA LEU A 21 4.42 5.99 5.20
C LEU A 21 4.47 6.75 6.53
N ILE A 22 5.62 6.75 7.20
CA ILE A 22 5.81 7.42 8.49
C ILE A 22 5.65 8.94 8.37
N LYS A 23 6.22 9.55 7.32
CA LYS A 23 6.12 11.00 7.07
C LYS A 23 4.70 11.42 6.69
N SER A 24 3.99 10.58 5.94
CA SER A 24 2.59 10.81 5.56
C SER A 24 1.68 10.81 6.79
N PHE A 25 1.89 9.91 7.73
CA PHE A 25 1.15 9.90 8.99
C PHE A 25 1.25 11.23 9.72
N LYS A 26 2.45 11.82 9.86
CA LYS A 26 2.62 13.13 10.50
C LYS A 26 1.78 14.25 9.89
N LYS A 27 1.53 14.19 8.58
CA LYS A 27 0.77 15.21 7.85
C LYS A 27 -0.74 14.97 7.86
N ALA A 28 -1.16 13.71 7.82
CA ALA A 28 -2.56 13.34 7.58
C ALA A 28 -3.33 12.89 8.82
N ARG A 29 -2.67 12.60 9.95
CA ARG A 29 -3.29 12.03 11.16
C ARG A 29 -4.43 12.84 11.75
N GLU A 30 -4.42 14.15 11.57
CA GLU A 30 -5.47 15.04 12.09
C GLU A 30 -6.76 14.96 11.26
N ALA A 31 -6.63 14.61 9.98
CA ALA A 31 -7.75 14.58 9.05
C ALA A 31 -8.34 13.17 8.87
N GLN A 32 -7.54 12.12 9.10
CA GLN A 32 -7.91 10.75 8.76
C GLN A 32 -7.38 9.75 9.79
N ASN A 33 -8.15 8.70 10.04
CA ASN A 33 -7.67 7.53 10.75
C ASN A 33 -6.82 6.70 9.77
N LEU A 34 -5.54 6.51 10.10
CA LEU A 34 -4.60 5.78 9.25
C LEU A 34 -4.18 4.47 9.90
N VAL A 35 -4.25 3.39 9.13
CA VAL A 35 -3.76 2.07 9.50
C VAL A 35 -2.78 1.60 8.45
N ALA A 36 -1.59 1.16 8.86
CA ALA A 36 -0.63 0.58 7.94
C ALA A 36 -0.53 -0.95 8.12
N ILE A 37 -0.37 -1.67 7.02
CA ILE A 37 -0.02 -3.10 7.04
C ILE A 37 1.49 -3.21 6.94
N SER A 38 2.13 -3.71 7.99
CA SER A 38 3.59 -3.85 8.05
C SER A 38 4.02 -4.78 9.18
N ASP A 39 5.30 -5.17 9.20
CA ASP A 39 5.90 -5.79 10.37
C ASP A 39 6.09 -4.75 11.47
N PHE A 40 5.39 -4.97 12.59
CA PHE A 40 5.36 -4.01 13.69
C PHE A 40 6.75 -3.70 14.25
N SER A 41 7.57 -4.73 14.47
CA SER A 41 8.89 -4.55 15.08
C SER A 41 9.85 -3.80 14.16
N LYS A 42 9.81 -4.13 12.88
CA LYS A 42 10.69 -3.54 11.87
C LYS A 42 10.31 -2.10 11.55
N ILE A 43 9.01 -1.82 11.36
CA ILE A 43 8.55 -0.45 11.11
C ILE A 43 8.72 0.46 12.33
N LYS A 44 8.55 -0.10 13.56
CA LYS A 44 8.79 0.65 14.79
C LYS A 44 10.21 1.17 14.87
N HIS A 45 11.20 0.34 14.54
CA HIS A 45 12.60 0.75 14.53
C HIS A 45 12.86 1.95 13.60
N ILE A 46 12.16 2.02 12.46
CA ILE A 46 12.26 3.17 11.55
C ILE A 46 11.49 4.37 12.11
N ALA A 47 10.27 4.16 12.63
CA ALA A 47 9.40 5.22 13.16
C ALA A 47 10.03 5.96 14.33
N ASP A 48 10.78 5.26 15.19
CA ASP A 48 11.49 5.83 16.34
C ASP A 48 12.49 6.91 15.89
N ARG A 49 13.16 6.73 14.73
CA ARG A 49 14.07 7.74 14.15
C ARG A 49 13.36 9.02 13.70
N TYR A 50 12.06 8.95 13.46
CA TYR A 50 11.22 10.09 13.06
C TYR A 50 10.35 10.62 14.19
N ASN A 51 10.49 10.10 15.43
CA ASN A 51 9.64 10.43 16.57
C ASN A 51 8.16 10.26 16.25
N VAL A 52 7.78 9.13 15.65
CA VAL A 52 6.39 8.75 15.37
C VAL A 52 6.02 7.59 16.28
N PRO A 53 5.04 7.78 17.18
CA PRO A 53 4.55 6.69 17.98
C PRO A 53 3.80 5.69 17.10
N VAL A 54 4.06 4.39 17.31
CA VAL A 54 3.39 3.31 16.61
C VAL A 54 2.63 2.43 17.60
N GLN A 55 1.47 1.93 17.19
CA GLN A 55 0.65 1.03 17.98
C GLN A 55 0.30 -0.21 17.14
N ARG A 56 0.54 -1.39 17.68
CA ARG A 56 0.06 -2.64 17.08
C ARG A 56 -1.42 -2.79 17.39
N ILE A 57 -2.22 -2.98 16.35
CA ILE A 57 -3.65 -3.30 16.46
C ILE A 57 -3.91 -4.69 15.88
N LYS A 58 -4.98 -5.31 16.33
CA LYS A 58 -5.46 -6.59 15.85
C LYS A 58 -6.68 -6.45 14.95
N TYR A 59 -7.51 -5.44 15.22
CA TYR A 59 -8.73 -5.13 14.49
C TYR A 59 -8.76 -3.66 14.09
N ILE A 60 -9.43 -3.35 12.97
CA ILE A 60 -9.46 -2.00 12.40
C ILE A 60 -10.18 -1.00 13.33
N ASP A 61 -11.16 -1.43 14.08
CA ASP A 61 -11.93 -0.56 15.00
C ASP A 61 -11.10 -0.07 16.19
N GLU A 62 -10.01 -0.74 16.53
CA GLU A 62 -9.10 -0.30 17.60
C GLU A 62 -8.42 1.04 17.28
N VAL A 63 -8.38 1.48 16.02
CA VAL A 63 -7.78 2.75 15.61
C VAL A 63 -8.37 3.96 16.34
N GLU A 64 -9.65 3.90 16.72
CA GLU A 64 -10.32 4.97 17.45
C GLU A 64 -9.71 5.22 18.84
N ASN A 65 -9.07 4.20 19.43
CA ASN A 65 -8.43 4.28 20.73
C ASN A 65 -7.00 4.85 20.66
N PHE A 66 -6.40 4.89 19.45
CA PHE A 66 -4.99 5.21 19.26
C PHE A 66 -4.76 6.23 18.12
N LYS A 67 -5.55 7.30 18.07
CA LYS A 67 -5.52 8.31 16.98
C LYS A 67 -4.18 9.03 16.84
N ASP A 68 -3.44 9.18 17.94
CA ASP A 68 -2.13 9.82 17.95
C ASP A 68 -0.97 8.89 17.53
N HIS A 69 -1.27 7.62 17.27
CA HIS A 69 -0.30 6.61 16.87
C HIS A 69 -0.51 6.20 15.41
N LEU A 70 0.59 5.91 14.72
CA LEU A 70 0.50 5.15 13.48
C LEU A 70 0.12 3.71 13.83
N ASN A 71 -1.12 3.35 13.55
CA ASN A 71 -1.65 2.04 13.85
C ASN A 71 -1.15 1.01 12.84
N ILE A 72 -0.61 -0.10 13.33
CA ILE A 72 -0.03 -1.16 12.52
C ILE A 72 -0.88 -2.43 12.64
N LEU A 73 -1.56 -2.79 11.57
CA LEU A 73 -2.08 -4.13 11.39
C LEU A 73 -0.91 -5.04 11.03
N HIS A 74 -0.50 -5.88 11.98
CA HIS A 74 0.75 -6.62 11.86
C HIS A 74 0.69 -7.71 10.80
N LEU A 75 1.66 -7.66 9.89
CA LEU A 75 1.99 -8.69 8.94
C LEU A 75 3.51 -8.95 9.03
N GLU A 76 3.90 -10.19 9.24
CA GLU A 76 5.31 -10.56 9.34
C GLU A 76 6.00 -10.47 7.97
N TYR A 77 7.23 -9.96 7.94
CA TYR A 77 8.09 -9.89 6.76
C TYR A 77 9.29 -10.83 6.94
N GLY A 78 9.69 -11.49 5.84
CA GLY A 78 10.69 -12.56 5.88
C GLY A 78 12.13 -12.10 6.11
N ALA A 79 12.44 -10.82 5.84
CA ALA A 79 13.76 -10.22 6.05
C ALA A 79 13.66 -8.82 6.65
N ASP A 80 14.78 -8.31 7.15
CA ASP A 80 14.86 -6.96 7.73
C ASP A 80 14.67 -5.86 6.69
N PHE A 81 14.25 -4.68 7.19
CA PHE A 81 14.06 -3.49 6.37
C PHE A 81 15.37 -2.71 6.25
N SER A 82 16.14 -3.00 5.22
CA SER A 82 17.43 -2.37 4.95
C SER A 82 17.35 -1.54 3.66
N ALA A 83 17.42 -0.21 3.78
CA ALA A 83 17.30 0.68 2.63
C ALA A 83 18.31 0.35 1.52
N GLY A 84 17.82 0.19 0.30
CA GLY A 84 18.62 -0.16 -0.87
C GLY A 84 19.04 -1.62 -0.97
N GLN A 85 18.71 -2.47 0.01
CA GLN A 85 19.04 -3.89 0.01
C GLN A 85 17.77 -4.73 -0.16
N PHE A 86 17.37 -4.92 -1.40
CA PHE A 86 16.18 -5.69 -1.74
C PHE A 86 16.35 -7.16 -1.37
N ASP A 87 15.37 -7.73 -0.67
CA ASP A 87 15.36 -9.14 -0.30
C ASP A 87 14.04 -9.78 -0.75
N GLN A 88 14.16 -10.82 -1.57
CA GLN A 88 13.02 -11.56 -2.11
C GLN A 88 12.15 -12.20 -1.01
N LYS A 89 12.70 -12.48 0.16
CA LYS A 89 11.94 -13.01 1.30
C LYS A 89 10.79 -12.09 1.72
N ASN A 90 10.85 -10.80 1.39
CA ASN A 90 9.80 -9.84 1.68
C ASN A 90 8.69 -9.81 0.60
N SER A 91 8.89 -10.44 -0.58
CA SER A 91 7.94 -10.38 -1.71
C SER A 91 6.55 -10.86 -1.32
N PHE A 92 6.47 -12.01 -0.66
CA PHE A 92 5.19 -12.56 -0.19
C PHE A 92 4.42 -11.55 0.68
N SER A 93 5.09 -10.93 1.65
CA SER A 93 4.44 -9.97 2.57
C SER A 93 4.04 -8.66 1.87
N VAL A 94 4.81 -8.21 0.87
CA VAL A 94 4.43 -7.06 0.03
C VAL A 94 3.13 -7.37 -0.73
N ILE A 95 3.06 -8.52 -1.40
CA ILE A 95 1.88 -8.97 -2.16
C ILE A 95 0.68 -9.15 -1.22
N GLU A 96 0.89 -9.84 -0.11
CA GLU A 96 -0.13 -10.14 0.88
C GLU A 96 -0.69 -8.88 1.54
N SER A 97 0.14 -7.84 1.77
CA SER A 97 -0.33 -6.56 2.29
C SER A 97 -1.36 -5.89 1.36
N ILE A 98 -1.16 -5.99 0.04
CA ILE A 98 -2.11 -5.46 -0.96
C ILE A 98 -3.40 -6.30 -0.94
N ARG A 99 -3.29 -7.62 -0.86
CA ARG A 99 -4.44 -8.53 -0.79
C ARG A 99 -5.31 -8.22 0.43
N ILE A 100 -4.70 -8.14 1.62
CA ILE A 100 -5.41 -7.82 2.87
C ILE A 100 -6.08 -6.44 2.77
N ALA A 101 -5.38 -5.42 2.28
CA ALA A 101 -5.94 -4.09 2.14
C ALA A 101 -7.14 -4.06 1.19
N THR A 102 -7.05 -4.78 0.07
CA THR A 102 -8.15 -4.90 -0.90
C THR A 102 -9.36 -5.59 -0.27
N GLU A 103 -9.13 -6.69 0.46
CA GLU A 103 -10.20 -7.42 1.13
C GLU A 103 -10.95 -6.56 2.17
N LEU A 104 -10.21 -5.77 2.96
CA LEU A 104 -10.80 -4.84 3.93
C LEU A 104 -11.64 -3.74 3.24
N CYS A 105 -11.19 -3.26 2.07
CA CYS A 105 -11.97 -2.32 1.26
C CYS A 105 -13.26 -2.96 0.71
N LEU A 106 -13.17 -4.17 0.17
CA LEU A 106 -14.33 -4.90 -0.37
C LEU A 106 -15.36 -5.21 0.71
N LYS A 107 -14.91 -5.57 1.91
CA LYS A 107 -15.76 -5.77 3.09
C LYS A 107 -16.31 -4.48 3.68
N LYS A 108 -15.89 -3.31 3.18
CA LYS A 108 -16.24 -1.97 3.69
C LYS A 108 -15.83 -1.76 5.16
N GLU A 109 -14.81 -2.45 5.60
CA GLU A 109 -14.19 -2.26 6.91
C GLU A 109 -13.30 -1.01 6.96
N VAL A 110 -12.78 -0.59 5.80
CA VAL A 110 -12.07 0.67 5.60
C VAL A 110 -12.66 1.45 4.43
N GLY A 111 -12.44 2.77 4.41
CA GLY A 111 -13.01 3.64 3.38
C GLY A 111 -12.22 3.67 2.08
N ALA A 112 -10.91 3.48 2.16
CA ALA A 112 -10.00 3.50 1.01
C ALA A 112 -8.67 2.83 1.32
N MET A 113 -7.95 2.49 0.25
CA MET A 113 -6.57 2.00 0.32
C MET A 113 -5.63 2.98 -0.39
N VAL A 114 -4.44 3.19 0.18
CA VAL A 114 -3.33 3.89 -0.47
C VAL A 114 -2.13 2.95 -0.51
N THR A 115 -1.56 2.76 -1.69
CA THR A 115 -0.45 1.83 -1.89
C THR A 115 0.90 2.54 -1.89
N GLY A 116 1.88 1.99 -1.18
CA GLY A 116 3.28 2.36 -1.30
C GLY A 116 3.93 1.80 -2.57
N PRO A 117 5.11 2.31 -2.96
CA PRO A 117 5.80 1.87 -4.17
C PRO A 117 6.34 0.44 -4.03
N ILE A 118 6.06 -0.40 -5.03
CA ILE A 118 6.59 -1.77 -5.11
C ILE A 118 7.77 -1.87 -6.06
N ASN A 119 8.68 -2.80 -5.79
CA ASN A 119 9.77 -3.14 -6.69
C ASN A 119 9.36 -4.31 -7.58
N LYS A 120 8.96 -4.01 -8.81
CA LYS A 120 8.47 -5.01 -9.77
C LYS A 120 9.52 -6.08 -10.10
N SER A 121 10.82 -5.76 -10.10
CA SER A 121 11.86 -6.73 -10.40
C SER A 121 12.03 -7.78 -9.29
N VAL A 122 11.82 -7.37 -8.05
CA VAL A 122 11.84 -8.28 -6.90
C VAL A 122 10.59 -9.18 -6.90
N LEU A 123 9.42 -8.60 -7.14
CA LEU A 123 8.15 -9.33 -7.14
C LEU A 123 8.02 -10.32 -8.32
N LYS A 124 8.56 -9.99 -9.50
CA LYS A 124 8.53 -10.90 -10.67
C LYS A 124 9.28 -12.21 -10.45
N ASN A 125 10.21 -12.26 -9.50
CA ASN A 125 10.88 -13.50 -9.11
C ASN A 125 10.01 -14.37 -8.19
N ASP A 126 8.87 -13.88 -7.74
CA ASP A 126 7.88 -14.64 -6.99
C ASP A 126 6.88 -15.25 -7.98
N GLU A 127 6.77 -16.57 -8.04
CA GLU A 127 5.85 -17.28 -8.94
C GLU A 127 4.38 -16.91 -8.71
N ALA A 128 4.06 -16.39 -7.51
CA ALA A 128 2.72 -15.93 -7.14
C ALA A 128 2.36 -14.57 -7.74
N PHE A 129 3.34 -13.77 -8.21
CA PHE A 129 3.08 -12.42 -8.74
C PHE A 129 3.34 -12.34 -10.26
N LYS A 130 2.32 -12.67 -11.04
CA LYS A 130 2.36 -12.64 -12.53
C LYS A 130 1.78 -11.35 -13.13
N PHE A 131 1.66 -10.29 -12.34
CA PHE A 131 1.02 -9.03 -12.70
C PHE A 131 2.04 -7.97 -13.12
N SER A 132 1.63 -7.02 -13.97
CA SER A 132 2.50 -5.93 -14.41
C SER A 132 2.66 -4.83 -13.34
N GLY A 133 1.75 -4.77 -12.37
CA GLY A 133 1.79 -3.82 -11.26
C GLY A 133 0.52 -3.86 -10.40
N HIS A 134 0.29 -2.78 -9.67
CA HIS A 134 -0.86 -2.68 -8.78
C HIS A 134 -2.20 -2.79 -9.52
N THR A 135 -2.34 -2.12 -10.67
CA THR A 135 -3.61 -2.05 -11.41
C THR A 135 -4.13 -3.42 -11.77
N ASP A 136 -3.30 -4.25 -12.42
CA ASP A 136 -3.67 -5.59 -12.85
C ASP A 136 -3.90 -6.51 -11.65
N TYR A 137 -3.08 -6.34 -10.59
CA TYR A 137 -3.25 -7.14 -9.38
C TYR A 137 -4.53 -6.80 -8.64
N LEU A 138 -4.89 -5.52 -8.53
CA LEU A 138 -6.15 -5.08 -7.94
C LEU A 138 -7.36 -5.52 -8.77
N GLU A 139 -7.28 -5.44 -10.09
CA GLU A 139 -8.31 -5.96 -11.00
C GLU A 139 -8.58 -7.45 -10.72
N HIS A 140 -7.51 -8.25 -10.61
CA HIS A 140 -7.60 -9.66 -10.28
C HIS A 140 -8.24 -9.90 -8.89
N LEU A 141 -7.79 -9.17 -7.86
CA LEU A 141 -8.31 -9.32 -6.49
C LEU A 141 -9.78 -8.89 -6.35
N CYS A 142 -10.22 -7.96 -7.18
CA CYS A 142 -11.60 -7.49 -7.23
C CYS A 142 -12.50 -8.38 -8.11
N GLU A 143 -11.97 -9.45 -8.70
CA GLU A 143 -12.70 -10.34 -9.61
C GLU A 143 -13.35 -9.60 -10.79
N CYS A 144 -12.71 -8.52 -11.23
CA CYS A 144 -13.17 -7.74 -12.38
C CYS A 144 -12.89 -8.47 -13.70
N GLU A 145 -13.67 -8.15 -14.73
CA GLU A 145 -13.32 -8.56 -16.09
C GLU A 145 -11.98 -7.94 -16.49
N LYS A 146 -11.21 -8.68 -17.28
CA LYS A 146 -9.89 -8.24 -17.72
C LYS A 146 -9.96 -6.88 -18.46
N ASP A 147 -8.98 -6.02 -18.22
CA ASP A 147 -8.84 -4.69 -18.82
C ASP A 147 -10.00 -3.70 -18.48
N THR A 148 -10.69 -3.91 -17.33
CA THR A 148 -11.71 -3.00 -16.81
C THR A 148 -11.19 -2.01 -15.78
N ALA A 149 -10.02 -2.27 -15.18
CA ALA A 149 -9.38 -1.34 -14.26
C ALA A 149 -8.80 -0.14 -15.01
N ILE A 150 -9.37 1.05 -14.77
CA ILE A 150 -8.99 2.28 -15.46
C ILE A 150 -8.22 3.19 -14.50
N MET A 151 -7.01 3.60 -14.91
CA MET A 151 -6.21 4.57 -14.18
C MET A 151 -6.74 5.98 -14.42
N MET A 152 -6.96 6.74 -13.36
CA MET A 152 -7.28 8.17 -13.43
C MET A 152 -6.20 8.97 -12.70
N MET A 153 -5.66 9.97 -13.36
CA MET A 153 -4.83 11.01 -12.74
C MET A 153 -5.69 12.23 -12.46
N LEU A 154 -5.64 12.72 -11.22
CA LEU A 154 -6.48 13.87 -10.84
C LEU A 154 -5.74 14.84 -9.93
N ASN A 155 -6.11 16.12 -10.06
CA ASN A 155 -5.81 17.17 -9.11
C ASN A 155 -7.07 18.06 -8.93
N ASN A 156 -6.94 19.18 -8.22
CA ASN A 156 -8.08 20.07 -7.93
C ASN A 156 -8.68 20.73 -9.19
N ILE A 157 -7.97 20.74 -10.32
CA ILE A 157 -8.36 21.45 -11.55
C ILE A 157 -8.71 20.45 -12.66
N LEU A 158 -7.98 19.34 -12.76
CA LEU A 158 -8.01 18.46 -13.92
C LEU A 158 -8.13 16.98 -13.50
N LYS A 159 -8.94 16.24 -14.23
CA LYS A 159 -9.07 14.78 -14.18
C LYS A 159 -8.77 14.21 -15.55
N ILE A 160 -7.81 13.30 -15.65
CA ILE A 160 -7.36 12.70 -16.92
C ILE A 160 -7.45 11.18 -16.80
N ILE A 161 -8.09 10.57 -17.78
CA ILE A 161 -8.04 9.14 -18.02
C ILE A 161 -7.28 8.96 -19.34
N PRO A 162 -6.05 8.38 -19.33
CA PRO A 162 -5.33 8.09 -20.55
C PRO A 162 -6.04 6.99 -21.33
N LEU A 163 -6.17 7.18 -22.64
CA LEU A 163 -6.76 6.16 -23.53
C LEU A 163 -5.85 4.94 -23.68
N THR A 164 -4.54 5.17 -23.69
CA THR A 164 -3.52 4.12 -23.73
C THR A 164 -2.44 4.40 -22.69
N ILE A 165 -1.81 3.34 -22.19
CA ILE A 165 -0.67 3.42 -21.24
C ILE A 165 0.47 2.55 -21.77
N HIS A 166 1.73 3.04 -21.65
CA HIS A 166 2.93 2.33 -22.06
C HIS A 166 3.02 1.96 -23.55
N GLU A 167 2.22 2.59 -24.42
CA GLU A 167 2.30 2.42 -25.86
C GLU A 167 3.10 3.54 -26.53
N PRO A 168 3.97 3.22 -27.52
CA PRO A 168 4.60 4.24 -28.34
C PRO A 168 3.55 5.08 -29.08
N LEU A 169 3.78 6.40 -29.18
CA LEU A 169 2.83 7.32 -29.81
C LEU A 169 2.43 6.91 -31.23
N GLU A 170 3.34 6.34 -31.99
CA GLU A 170 3.11 5.82 -33.35
C GLU A 170 2.06 4.70 -33.43
N LYS A 171 1.82 3.98 -32.31
CA LYS A 171 0.83 2.89 -32.23
C LYS A 171 -0.54 3.33 -31.74
N VAL A 172 -0.64 4.54 -31.19
CA VAL A 172 -1.91 5.02 -30.60
C VAL A 172 -2.97 5.28 -31.66
N SER A 173 -2.59 5.50 -32.90
CA SER A 173 -3.49 5.80 -34.04
C SER A 173 -3.87 4.57 -34.88
N MET A 174 -3.42 3.40 -34.50
CA MET A 174 -3.75 2.13 -35.16
C MET A 174 -4.88 1.41 -34.43
#